data_e46ea35ed894e9bc12d97255fbd03ec0
#
_entry.id   e46ea35ed894e9bc12d97255fbd03ec0
#
_cell.length_a   1.000
_cell.length_b   1.000
_cell.length_c   1.000
_cell.angle_alpha   90.00
_cell.angle_beta   90.00
_cell.angle_gamma   90.00
#
_symmetry.space_group_name_H-M   'P 1'
#
loop_
_entity.id
_entity.type
_entity.pdbx_description
1 polymer ?
#
loop_
_entity_poly.entity_id
_entity_poly.type
_entity_poly.pdbx_seq_one_letter_code
_entity_poly.pdbx_strand_id
1 'polypeptide(L)'
;NAHTHIGDSIGKDVTLNSSVDKRIHPVFGAKSKILKNTSPENLANFMKNTCHSMIHKGITTFVDFREGGIDGVILLKNVLSEVPIRSIILGRIESYHETAEIRKNSPFPKEKTDELITLLQKSDGIGISGANENSTSVLNYYSKTTKLRVIHSSETKQSVSKSKKMTGKSETIRSLFLKPHFLIHMTHAAKSDLFAAAKKTRG
;
A
#
# COMPACT_ATOMS: atom_id res chain seq x y z
N ASN A 1 10.09 12.60 1.48
CA ASN A 1 10.17 11.14 1.31
C ASN A 1 8.91 10.62 0.62
N ALA A 2 9.04 10.08 -0.58
CA ALA A 2 7.90 9.72 -1.43
C ALA A 2 7.30 8.32 -1.16
N HIS A 3 7.88 7.54 -0.25
CA HIS A 3 7.39 6.21 0.10
C HIS A 3 7.76 5.86 1.54
N THR A 4 6.76 5.77 2.38
CA THR A 4 6.92 5.38 3.79
C THR A 4 5.77 4.50 4.27
N HIS A 5 6.04 3.79 5.36
CA HIS A 5 5.10 3.04 6.18
C HIS A 5 5.42 3.37 7.65
N ILE A 6 5.10 4.60 8.09
CA ILE A 6 5.59 5.05 9.40
C ILE A 6 5.01 4.28 10.59
N GLY A 7 3.87 3.60 10.42
CA GLY A 7 3.36 2.68 11.43
C GLY A 7 4.24 1.46 11.67
N ASP A 8 5.07 1.09 10.69
CA ASP A 8 6.00 -0.05 10.82
C ASP A 8 7.16 0.25 11.77
N SER A 9 7.35 1.52 12.13
CA SER A 9 8.40 1.93 13.04
C SER A 9 8.37 1.21 14.40
N ILE A 10 7.20 0.73 14.82
CA ILE A 10 7.07 -0.11 16.02
C ILE A 10 7.75 -1.47 15.88
N GLY A 11 7.84 -1.98 14.66
CA GLY A 11 8.47 -3.29 14.37
C GLY A 11 9.92 -3.21 13.91
N LYS A 12 10.54 -2.03 13.90
CA LYS A 12 11.88 -1.81 13.30
C LYS A 12 12.99 -2.69 13.90
N ASP A 13 12.87 -3.02 15.19
CA ASP A 13 13.87 -3.79 15.91
C ASP A 13 13.53 -5.29 15.96
N VAL A 14 12.43 -5.71 15.33
CA VAL A 14 12.04 -7.11 15.27
C VAL A 14 12.79 -7.81 14.14
N THR A 15 13.80 -8.60 14.52
CA THR A 15 14.55 -9.43 13.57
C THR A 15 13.74 -10.66 13.19
N LEU A 16 13.38 -10.77 11.93
CA LEU A 16 12.68 -11.93 11.39
C LEU A 16 13.52 -12.61 10.32
N ASN A 17 14.08 -13.75 10.65
CA ASN A 17 14.78 -14.60 9.67
C ASN A 17 13.76 -15.41 8.84
N SER A 18 13.07 -14.72 7.93
CA SER A 18 12.01 -15.33 7.14
C SER A 18 11.86 -14.63 5.78
N SER A 19 11.13 -15.25 4.85
CA SER A 19 10.85 -14.67 3.53
C SER A 19 10.08 -13.34 3.64
N VAL A 20 10.19 -12.51 2.60
CA VAL A 20 9.48 -11.22 2.52
C VAL A 20 7.98 -11.41 2.75
N ASP A 21 7.34 -12.40 2.11
CA ASP A 21 5.91 -12.69 2.30
C ASP A 21 5.55 -12.96 3.78
N LYS A 22 6.35 -13.77 4.48
CA LYS A 22 6.12 -14.05 5.90
C LYS A 22 6.27 -12.80 6.79
N ARG A 23 7.07 -11.83 6.35
CA ARG A 23 7.27 -10.57 7.08
C ARG A 23 6.17 -9.56 6.82
N ILE A 24 5.87 -9.27 5.55
CA ILE A 24 5.09 -8.09 5.17
C ILE A 24 3.74 -8.38 4.51
N HIS A 25 3.38 -9.66 4.28
CA HIS A 25 2.08 -9.97 3.68
C HIS A 25 0.94 -9.32 4.48
N PRO A 26 0.00 -8.62 3.82
CA PRO A 26 -1.01 -7.80 4.52
C PRO A 26 -1.96 -8.60 5.42
N VAL A 27 -2.16 -9.89 5.16
CA VAL A 27 -3.07 -10.75 5.95
C VAL A 27 -2.33 -11.55 7.02
N PHE A 28 -1.30 -12.32 6.63
CA PHE A 28 -0.64 -13.28 7.53
C PHE A 28 0.79 -12.90 7.92
N GLY A 29 1.32 -11.80 7.39
CA GLY A 29 2.68 -11.35 7.68
C GLY A 29 2.85 -10.93 9.14
N ALA A 30 4.09 -11.06 9.66
CA ALA A 30 4.43 -10.64 11.02
C ALA A 30 4.12 -9.16 11.26
N LYS A 31 4.35 -8.31 10.26
CA LYS A 31 3.97 -6.89 10.28
C LYS A 31 2.50 -6.69 10.63
N SER A 32 1.60 -7.37 9.93
CA SER A 32 0.15 -7.26 10.18
C SER A 32 -0.22 -7.65 11.61
N LYS A 33 0.40 -8.72 12.14
CA LYS A 33 0.19 -9.17 13.52
C LYS A 33 0.68 -8.14 14.55
N ILE A 34 1.88 -7.57 14.33
CA ILE A 34 2.43 -6.53 15.21
C ILE A 34 1.50 -5.33 15.25
N LEU A 35 1.09 -4.82 14.10
CA LEU A 35 0.23 -3.65 14.02
C LEU A 35 -1.13 -3.90 14.68
N LYS A 36 -1.76 -5.06 14.47
CA LYS A 36 -3.06 -5.42 15.06
C LYS A 36 -3.01 -5.61 16.58
N ASN A 37 -1.88 -6.10 17.11
CA ASN A 37 -1.70 -6.36 18.53
C ASN A 37 -1.12 -5.15 19.32
N THR A 38 -0.87 -4.04 18.63
CA THR A 38 -0.33 -2.83 19.26
C THR A 38 -1.48 -1.86 19.54
N SER A 39 -1.48 -1.28 20.75
CA SER A 39 -2.48 -0.27 21.11
C SER A 39 -2.36 0.96 20.20
N PRO A 40 -3.48 1.64 19.91
CA PRO A 40 -3.46 2.89 19.12
C PRO A 40 -2.53 3.96 19.71
N GLU A 41 -2.45 4.06 21.03
CA GLU A 41 -1.56 4.99 21.72
C GLU A 41 -0.08 4.71 21.42
N ASN A 42 0.33 3.44 21.51
CA ASN A 42 1.71 3.05 21.19
C ASN A 42 2.02 3.28 19.71
N LEU A 43 1.09 2.95 18.80
CA LEU A 43 1.26 3.24 17.37
C LEU A 43 1.43 4.75 17.14
N ALA A 44 0.61 5.58 17.78
CA ALA A 44 0.70 7.04 17.68
C ALA A 44 2.06 7.56 18.17
N ASN A 45 2.53 7.07 19.33
CA ASN A 45 3.82 7.46 19.88
C ASN A 45 5.00 7.11 18.95
N PHE A 46 5.00 5.90 18.36
CA PHE A 46 6.03 5.52 17.39
C PHE A 46 5.96 6.33 16.10
N MET A 47 4.77 6.60 15.57
CA MET A 47 4.59 7.46 14.38
C MET A 47 5.07 8.90 14.68
N LYS A 48 4.73 9.46 15.83
CA LYS A 48 5.15 10.80 16.26
C LYS A 48 6.67 10.89 16.34
N ASN A 49 7.32 9.92 17.00
CA ASN A 49 8.78 9.84 17.07
C ASN A 49 9.44 9.73 15.69
N THR A 50 8.82 8.98 14.76
CA THR A 50 9.28 8.86 13.37
C THR A 50 9.18 10.21 12.67
N CYS A 51 8.08 10.95 12.83
CA CYS A 51 7.92 12.28 12.25
C CYS A 51 8.99 13.25 12.78
N HIS A 52 9.24 13.29 14.08
CA HIS A 52 10.32 14.11 14.66
C HIS A 52 11.69 13.71 14.11
N SER A 53 11.98 12.40 14.00
CA SER A 53 13.24 11.91 13.40
C SER A 53 13.38 12.35 11.92
N MET A 54 12.29 12.38 11.17
CA MET A 54 12.29 12.89 9.78
C MET A 54 12.65 14.38 9.75
N ILE A 55 12.03 15.20 10.60
CA ILE A 55 12.30 16.65 10.68
C ILE A 55 13.77 16.89 11.01
N HIS A 56 14.32 16.20 12.02
CA HIS A 56 15.73 16.33 12.40
C HIS A 56 16.69 15.95 11.27
N LYS A 57 16.24 15.13 10.31
CA LYS A 57 17.01 14.76 9.11
C LYS A 57 16.71 15.67 7.90
N GLY A 58 15.98 16.76 8.08
CA GLY A 58 15.64 17.71 7.02
C GLY A 58 14.48 17.25 6.11
N ILE A 59 13.75 16.17 6.46
CA ILE A 59 12.59 15.71 5.71
C ILE A 59 11.38 16.50 6.17
N THR A 60 10.86 17.36 5.31
CA THR A 60 9.72 18.26 5.62
C THR A 60 8.39 17.75 5.05
N THR A 61 8.42 16.73 4.19
CA THR A 61 7.23 16.14 3.55
C THR A 61 7.44 14.66 3.33
N PHE A 62 6.41 13.85 3.59
CA PHE A 62 6.44 12.42 3.29
C PHE A 62 5.11 11.91 2.71
N VAL A 63 5.15 10.77 2.04
CA VAL A 63 3.98 10.04 1.56
C VAL A 63 3.89 8.73 2.35
N ASP A 64 2.78 8.50 3.06
CA ASP A 64 2.60 7.29 3.87
C ASP A 64 1.53 6.36 3.30
N PHE A 65 1.88 5.09 3.18
CA PHE A 65 0.96 4.00 2.88
C PHE A 65 0.34 3.53 4.18
N ARG A 66 -0.87 4.04 4.48
CA ARG A 66 -1.47 3.85 5.79
C ARG A 66 -2.33 2.59 5.88
N GLU A 67 -1.90 1.64 6.69
CA GLU A 67 -2.64 0.47 7.10
C GLU A 67 -3.68 0.81 8.19
N GLY A 68 -4.58 -0.16 8.46
CA GLY A 68 -5.61 -0.04 9.50
C GLY A 68 -6.86 0.70 9.05
N GLY A 69 -7.10 0.79 7.75
CA GLY A 69 -8.33 1.37 7.21
C GLY A 69 -8.56 2.82 7.62
N ILE A 70 -9.81 3.14 7.90
CA ILE A 70 -10.25 4.49 8.32
C ILE A 70 -9.59 4.89 9.64
N ASP A 71 -9.54 3.98 10.61
CA ASP A 71 -8.97 4.26 11.94
C ASP A 71 -7.47 4.55 11.85
N GLY A 72 -6.75 3.81 11.01
CA GLY A 72 -5.34 4.07 10.75
C GLY A 72 -5.09 5.46 10.16
N VAL A 73 -5.93 5.90 9.23
CA VAL A 73 -5.86 7.26 8.64
C VAL A 73 -6.16 8.33 9.69
N ILE A 74 -7.19 8.13 10.52
CA ILE A 74 -7.54 9.07 11.58
C ILE A 74 -6.42 9.17 12.62
N LEU A 75 -5.87 8.03 13.04
CA LEU A 75 -4.78 7.97 13.99
C LEU A 75 -3.56 8.77 13.51
N LEU A 76 -3.17 8.58 12.24
CA LEU A 76 -2.05 9.34 11.66
C LEU A 76 -2.36 10.84 11.59
N LYS A 77 -3.58 11.23 11.21
CA LYS A 77 -3.97 12.65 11.19
C LYS A 77 -3.89 13.30 12.58
N ASN A 78 -4.30 12.59 13.62
CA ASN A 78 -4.19 13.08 15.00
C ASN A 78 -2.72 13.29 15.40
N VAL A 79 -1.83 12.35 15.06
CA VAL A 79 -0.39 12.52 15.27
C VAL A 79 0.15 13.75 14.54
N LEU A 80 -0.27 13.96 13.30
CA LEU A 80 0.21 15.05 12.45
C LEU A 80 -0.31 16.44 12.89
N SER A 81 -1.42 16.50 13.63
CA SER A 81 -1.88 17.77 14.20
C SER A 81 -0.92 18.35 15.27
N GLU A 82 -0.04 17.51 15.79
CA GLU A 82 0.93 17.84 16.85
C GLU A 82 2.37 18.00 16.33
N VAL A 83 2.63 17.71 15.05
CA VAL A 83 4.00 17.70 14.48
C VAL A 83 4.05 18.55 13.20
N PRO A 84 4.97 19.51 13.09
CA PRO A 84 5.04 20.42 11.94
C PRO A 84 5.69 19.79 10.71
N ILE A 85 5.10 18.70 10.21
CA ILE A 85 5.55 17.98 9.00
C ILE A 85 4.37 17.82 8.03
N ARG A 86 4.62 17.99 6.74
CA ARG A 86 3.60 17.78 5.71
C ARG A 86 3.51 16.32 5.33
N SER A 87 2.31 15.83 5.03
CA SER A 87 2.09 14.44 4.62
C SER A 87 1.10 14.34 3.47
N ILE A 88 1.25 13.26 2.70
CA ILE A 88 0.24 12.72 1.80
C ILE A 88 -0.11 11.34 2.33
N ILE A 89 -1.37 11.13 2.72
CA ILE A 89 -1.82 9.90 3.34
C ILE A 89 -2.56 9.05 2.29
N LEU A 90 -1.99 7.92 1.94
CA LEU A 90 -2.58 6.93 1.05
C LEU A 90 -3.22 5.83 1.90
N GLY A 91 -4.53 5.91 2.07
CA GLY A 91 -5.27 4.93 2.85
C GLY A 91 -5.47 3.61 2.10
N ARG A 92 -5.78 2.55 2.83
CA ARG A 92 -6.09 1.23 2.29
C ARG A 92 -7.15 0.56 3.13
N ILE A 93 -8.19 0.03 2.48
CA ILE A 93 -9.14 -0.88 3.16
C ILE A 93 -8.55 -2.29 3.21
N GLU A 94 -8.91 -3.05 4.23
CA GLU A 94 -8.52 -4.46 4.36
C GLU A 94 -9.47 -5.34 3.55
N SER A 95 -9.20 -5.44 2.25
CA SER A 95 -9.91 -6.33 1.34
C SER A 95 -8.90 -6.95 0.36
N TYR A 96 -8.67 -8.24 0.51
CA TYR A 96 -7.65 -8.98 -0.24
C TYR A 96 -8.27 -10.21 -0.89
N HIS A 97 -7.88 -10.47 -2.14
CA HIS A 97 -8.28 -11.65 -2.87
C HIS A 97 -7.23 -12.75 -2.78
N GLU A 98 -7.67 -13.96 -2.57
CA GLU A 98 -6.84 -15.15 -2.70
C GLU A 98 -6.62 -15.54 -4.16
N THR A 99 -5.69 -16.46 -4.40
CA THR A 99 -5.34 -16.91 -5.76
C THR A 99 -6.54 -17.37 -6.58
N ALA A 100 -7.50 -18.06 -5.97
CA ALA A 100 -8.71 -18.54 -6.65
C ALA A 100 -9.60 -17.38 -7.12
N GLU A 101 -9.79 -16.38 -6.28
CA GLU A 101 -10.58 -15.18 -6.57
C GLU A 101 -9.91 -14.31 -7.65
N ILE A 102 -8.58 -14.19 -7.60
CA ILE A 102 -7.80 -13.48 -8.60
C ILE A 102 -7.95 -14.14 -9.98
N ARG A 103 -7.86 -15.49 -10.03
CA ARG A 103 -8.04 -16.25 -11.28
C ARG A 103 -9.46 -16.14 -11.84
N LYS A 104 -10.48 -16.14 -10.98
CA LYS A 104 -11.88 -15.92 -11.34
C LYS A 104 -12.19 -14.46 -11.66
N ASN A 105 -11.22 -13.55 -11.44
CA ASN A 105 -11.38 -12.11 -11.59
C ASN A 105 -12.57 -11.58 -10.76
N SER A 106 -12.70 -12.05 -9.52
CA SER A 106 -13.78 -11.67 -8.60
C SER A 106 -13.91 -10.15 -8.46
N PRO A 107 -15.13 -9.62 -8.38
CA PRO A 107 -15.35 -8.17 -8.28
C PRO A 107 -14.94 -7.64 -6.91
N PHE A 108 -14.90 -6.31 -6.80
CA PHE A 108 -14.76 -5.63 -5.51
C PHE A 108 -15.97 -5.98 -4.61
N PRO A 109 -15.75 -6.31 -3.33
CA PRO A 109 -16.82 -6.64 -2.40
C PRO A 109 -17.76 -5.45 -2.18
N LYS A 110 -19.05 -5.62 -2.48
CA LYS A 110 -20.04 -4.54 -2.39
C LYS A 110 -20.17 -3.97 -0.97
N GLU A 111 -20.07 -4.83 0.02
CA GLU A 111 -20.11 -4.49 1.45
C GLU A 111 -18.96 -3.59 1.91
N LYS A 112 -17.89 -3.50 1.12
CA LYS A 112 -16.74 -2.62 1.37
C LYS A 112 -16.84 -1.25 0.68
N THR A 113 -17.93 -0.99 -0.03
CA THR A 113 -18.07 0.26 -0.82
C THR A 113 -18.11 1.49 0.07
N ASP A 114 -18.93 1.47 1.14
CA ASP A 114 -19.08 2.61 2.05
C ASP A 114 -17.80 2.88 2.85
N GLU A 115 -17.09 1.80 3.25
CA GLU A 115 -15.77 1.90 3.88
C GLU A 115 -14.78 2.60 2.95
N LEU A 116 -14.73 2.21 1.67
CA LEU A 116 -13.85 2.84 0.67
C LEU A 116 -14.19 4.32 0.45
N ILE A 117 -15.48 4.66 0.33
CA ILE A 117 -15.93 6.05 0.16
C ILE A 117 -15.48 6.89 1.35
N THR A 118 -15.73 6.41 2.58
CA THR A 118 -15.34 7.10 3.80
C THR A 118 -13.82 7.24 3.92
N LEU A 119 -13.07 6.20 3.58
CA LEU A 119 -11.60 6.24 3.55
C LEU A 119 -11.10 7.31 2.59
N LEU A 120 -11.66 7.35 1.37
CA LEU A 120 -11.28 8.34 0.37
C LEU A 120 -11.63 9.78 0.76
N GLN A 121 -12.70 9.99 1.51
CA GLN A 121 -13.01 11.33 2.06
C GLN A 121 -11.95 11.79 3.07
N LYS A 122 -11.37 10.86 3.83
CA LYS A 122 -10.40 11.14 4.91
C LYS A 122 -8.93 11.06 4.49
N SER A 123 -8.61 10.49 3.32
CA SER A 123 -7.24 10.33 2.82
C SER A 123 -7.00 11.14 1.54
N ASP A 124 -5.74 11.29 1.15
CA ASP A 124 -5.35 11.97 -0.10
C ASP A 124 -5.42 11.02 -1.31
N GLY A 125 -5.54 9.73 -1.06
CA GLY A 125 -5.66 8.71 -2.08
C GLY A 125 -5.64 7.30 -1.53
N ILE A 126 -5.46 6.32 -2.42
CA ILE A 126 -5.31 4.91 -2.07
C ILE A 126 -3.89 4.43 -2.30
N GLY A 127 -3.38 3.65 -1.35
CA GLY A 127 -2.08 2.97 -1.42
C GLY A 127 -2.27 1.45 -1.43
N ILE A 128 -2.09 0.82 -2.58
CA ILE A 128 -2.32 -0.62 -2.77
C ILE A 128 -1.04 -1.40 -2.49
N SER A 129 -1.16 -2.50 -1.73
CA SER A 129 -0.03 -3.37 -1.37
C SER A 129 0.62 -4.04 -2.57
N GLY A 130 -0.18 -4.44 -3.56
CA GLY A 130 0.31 -5.07 -4.78
C GLY A 130 -0.83 -5.64 -5.62
N ALA A 131 -0.55 -5.96 -6.88
CA ALA A 131 -1.52 -6.61 -7.75
C ALA A 131 -1.75 -8.09 -7.38
N ASN A 132 -0.85 -8.68 -6.59
CA ASN A 132 -0.94 -10.09 -6.21
C ASN A 132 -1.99 -10.39 -5.14
N GLU A 133 -2.56 -9.38 -4.52
CA GLU A 133 -3.65 -9.46 -3.54
C GLU A 133 -4.97 -8.88 -4.07
N ASN A 134 -5.02 -8.56 -5.38
CA ASN A 134 -6.19 -7.92 -5.99
C ASN A 134 -6.50 -8.54 -7.35
N SER A 135 -7.77 -8.78 -7.65
CA SER A 135 -8.18 -9.14 -9.02
C SER A 135 -8.06 -7.93 -9.96
N THR A 136 -8.09 -8.17 -11.27
CA THR A 136 -8.13 -7.10 -12.27
C THR A 136 -9.40 -6.25 -12.12
N SER A 137 -10.53 -6.87 -11.78
CA SER A 137 -11.80 -6.18 -11.51
C SER A 137 -11.69 -5.21 -10.33
N VAL A 138 -11.01 -5.60 -9.25
CA VAL A 138 -10.76 -4.72 -8.09
C VAL A 138 -9.85 -3.56 -8.47
N LEU A 139 -8.75 -3.81 -9.17
CA LEU A 139 -7.86 -2.73 -9.62
C LEU A 139 -8.58 -1.73 -10.54
N ASN A 140 -9.41 -2.22 -11.46
CA ASN A 140 -10.27 -1.38 -12.29
C ASN A 140 -11.33 -0.61 -11.48
N TYR A 141 -11.84 -1.19 -10.40
CA TYR A 141 -12.76 -0.51 -9.50
C TYR A 141 -12.08 0.68 -8.83
N TYR A 142 -10.92 0.47 -8.23
CA TYR A 142 -10.11 1.53 -7.62
C TYR A 142 -9.66 2.59 -8.63
N SER A 143 -9.46 2.23 -9.90
CA SER A 143 -9.06 3.19 -10.94
C SER A 143 -10.08 4.30 -11.22
N LYS A 144 -11.32 4.14 -10.75
CA LYS A 144 -12.40 5.11 -10.92
C LYS A 144 -12.33 6.28 -9.92
N THR A 145 -11.54 6.15 -8.85
CA THR A 145 -11.37 7.28 -7.92
C THR A 145 -10.60 8.42 -8.58
N THR A 146 -11.00 9.65 -8.26
CA THR A 146 -10.34 10.88 -8.71
C THR A 146 -9.11 11.24 -7.87
N LYS A 147 -8.94 10.59 -6.69
CA LYS A 147 -7.80 10.81 -5.81
C LYS A 147 -6.56 10.06 -6.26
N LEU A 148 -5.44 10.28 -5.58
CA LEU A 148 -4.18 9.60 -5.88
C LEU A 148 -4.33 8.07 -5.81
N ARG A 149 -3.72 7.39 -6.76
CA ARG A 149 -3.66 5.92 -6.85
C ARG A 149 -2.21 5.51 -6.95
N VAL A 150 -1.74 4.81 -5.94
CA VAL A 150 -0.35 4.37 -5.86
C VAL A 150 -0.32 2.89 -5.51
N ILE A 151 0.58 2.12 -6.10
CA ILE A 151 0.67 0.67 -5.91
C ILE A 151 2.11 0.21 -5.89
N HIS A 152 2.42 -0.72 -4.97
CA HIS A 152 3.68 -1.45 -4.98
C HIS A 152 3.67 -2.46 -6.13
N SER A 153 4.78 -2.57 -6.84
CA SER A 153 4.87 -3.42 -8.02
C SER A 153 6.28 -3.94 -8.23
N SER A 154 6.40 -5.22 -8.50
CA SER A 154 7.65 -5.88 -8.90
C SER A 154 8.82 -5.61 -7.96
N GLU A 155 8.55 -5.60 -6.65
CA GLU A 155 9.55 -5.40 -5.60
C GLU A 155 10.53 -6.56 -5.53
N THR A 156 10.05 -7.79 -5.69
CA THR A 156 10.86 -9.02 -5.61
C THR A 156 10.68 -9.90 -6.84
N LYS A 157 11.70 -10.77 -7.10
CA LYS A 157 11.58 -11.82 -8.14
C LYS A 157 10.41 -12.76 -7.86
N GLN A 158 10.13 -13.03 -6.56
CA GLN A 158 9.02 -13.89 -6.14
C GLN A 158 7.67 -13.26 -6.48
N SER A 159 7.46 -11.97 -6.21
CA SER A 159 6.20 -11.29 -6.53
C SER A 159 5.90 -11.31 -8.04
N VAL A 160 6.93 -11.05 -8.87
CA VAL A 160 6.81 -11.15 -10.33
C VAL A 160 6.48 -12.56 -10.79
N SER A 161 7.18 -13.58 -10.24
CA SER A 161 6.94 -14.99 -10.56
C SER A 161 5.53 -15.43 -10.12
N LYS A 162 5.10 -15.05 -8.91
CA LYS A 162 3.75 -15.31 -8.37
C LYS A 162 2.68 -14.78 -9.31
N SER A 163 2.81 -13.52 -9.75
CA SER A 163 1.86 -12.89 -10.67
C SER A 163 1.76 -13.65 -12.00
N LYS A 164 2.91 -13.99 -12.62
CA LYS A 164 2.94 -14.75 -13.88
C LYS A 164 2.31 -16.14 -13.74
N LYS A 165 2.61 -16.87 -12.66
CA LYS A 165 2.01 -18.19 -12.38
C LYS A 165 0.50 -18.14 -12.15
N MET A 166 0.03 -17.06 -11.52
CA MET A 166 -1.40 -16.85 -11.22
C MET A 166 -2.22 -16.51 -12.45
N THR A 167 -1.71 -15.62 -13.31
CA THR A 167 -2.51 -14.90 -14.31
C THR A 167 -1.91 -14.87 -15.72
N GLY A 168 -0.72 -15.40 -15.93
CA GLY A 168 0.03 -15.28 -17.20
C GLY A 168 0.65 -13.88 -17.43
N LYS A 169 0.38 -12.90 -16.55
CA LYS A 169 0.86 -11.51 -16.68
C LYS A 169 1.84 -11.17 -15.56
N SER A 170 2.79 -10.27 -15.86
CA SER A 170 3.67 -9.72 -14.82
C SER A 170 2.87 -8.86 -13.84
N GLU A 171 3.41 -8.70 -12.62
CA GLU A 171 2.79 -7.86 -11.60
C GLU A 171 2.67 -6.40 -12.08
N THR A 172 3.69 -5.88 -12.77
CA THR A 172 3.66 -4.53 -13.35
C THR A 172 2.49 -4.37 -14.33
N ILE A 173 2.33 -5.27 -15.28
CA ILE A 173 1.24 -5.18 -16.26
C ILE A 173 -0.13 -5.24 -15.58
N ARG A 174 -0.26 -6.02 -14.51
CA ARG A 174 -1.49 -6.05 -13.72
C ARG A 174 -1.70 -4.76 -12.93
N SER A 175 -0.66 -4.20 -12.35
CA SER A 175 -0.71 -2.93 -11.62
C SER A 175 -1.24 -1.78 -12.48
N LEU A 176 -1.01 -1.81 -13.81
CA LEU A 176 -1.49 -0.79 -14.73
C LEU A 176 -3.03 -0.74 -14.87
N PHE A 177 -3.77 -1.78 -14.45
CA PHE A 177 -5.24 -1.73 -14.41
C PHE A 177 -5.78 -0.75 -13.35
N LEU A 178 -4.98 -0.43 -12.33
CA LEU A 178 -5.28 0.64 -11.37
C LEU A 178 -5.24 2.04 -12.01
N LYS A 179 -4.62 2.19 -13.18
CA LYS A 179 -4.24 3.50 -13.76
C LYS A 179 -3.48 4.34 -12.72
N PRO A 180 -2.37 3.85 -12.18
CA PRO A 180 -1.69 4.47 -11.05
C PRO A 180 -1.03 5.79 -11.45
N HIS A 181 -0.98 6.75 -10.52
CA HIS A 181 -0.14 7.93 -10.65
C HIS A 181 1.33 7.61 -10.39
N PHE A 182 1.59 6.65 -9.47
CA PHE A 182 2.93 6.18 -9.15
C PHE A 182 2.95 4.66 -8.99
N LEU A 183 4.02 4.05 -9.50
CA LEU A 183 4.42 2.66 -9.25
C LEU A 183 5.61 2.67 -8.31
N ILE A 184 5.50 1.96 -7.18
CA ILE A 184 6.56 1.87 -6.18
C ILE A 184 7.41 0.63 -6.44
N HIS A 185 8.70 0.73 -6.15
CA HIS A 185 9.75 -0.26 -6.35
C HIS A 185 10.14 -0.45 -7.83
N MET A 186 9.42 -1.25 -8.59
CA MET A 186 9.76 -1.64 -9.97
C MET A 186 11.14 -2.31 -10.12
N THR A 187 11.71 -2.79 -9.02
CA THR A 187 13.09 -3.29 -8.91
C THR A 187 13.34 -4.51 -9.80
N HIS A 188 12.32 -5.34 -9.97
CA HIS A 188 12.36 -6.57 -10.77
C HIS A 188 11.42 -6.55 -11.97
N ALA A 189 10.98 -5.35 -12.40
CA ALA A 189 10.20 -5.19 -13.61
C ALA A 189 11.04 -5.52 -14.85
N ALA A 190 10.46 -6.24 -15.80
CA ALA A 190 11.11 -6.48 -17.08
C ALA A 190 11.18 -5.17 -17.90
N LYS A 191 12.18 -5.05 -18.80
CA LYS A 191 12.33 -3.89 -19.67
C LYS A 191 11.05 -3.59 -20.48
N SER A 192 10.37 -4.63 -20.98
CA SER A 192 9.07 -4.51 -21.65
C SER A 192 7.99 -3.92 -20.77
N ASP A 193 7.99 -4.26 -19.47
CA ASP A 193 7.02 -3.76 -18.50
C ASP A 193 7.25 -2.28 -18.18
N LEU A 194 8.52 -1.85 -18.11
CA LEU A 194 8.89 -0.43 -17.94
C LEU A 194 8.39 0.40 -19.15
N PHE A 195 8.58 -0.10 -20.38
CA PHE A 195 8.05 0.58 -21.57
C PHE A 195 6.51 0.64 -21.58
N ALA A 196 5.83 -0.43 -21.16
CA ALA A 196 4.37 -0.43 -21.05
C ALA A 196 3.87 0.58 -20.01
N ALA A 197 4.55 0.68 -18.86
CA ALA A 197 4.25 1.67 -17.83
C ALA A 197 4.44 3.10 -18.37
N ALA A 198 5.58 3.40 -19.00
CA ALA A 198 5.89 4.73 -19.54
C ALA A 198 4.90 5.19 -20.63
N LYS A 199 4.36 4.27 -21.43
CA LYS A 199 3.33 4.60 -22.44
C LYS A 199 1.99 4.97 -21.81
N LYS A 200 1.61 4.34 -20.68
CA LYS A 200 0.32 4.57 -20.01
C LYS A 200 0.31 5.80 -19.09
N THR A 201 1.45 6.28 -18.65
CA THR A 201 1.55 7.49 -17.80
C THR A 201 1.65 8.79 -18.59
N ARG A 202 1.70 8.72 -19.93
CA ARG A 202 1.77 9.90 -20.81
C ARG A 202 0.42 10.28 -21.46
N GLY A 203 -0.69 9.61 -21.08
CA GLY A 203 -2.02 9.85 -21.61
C GLY A 203 -3.01 10.37 -20.57
#